data_434ad35701f064382298342ad72284dd
#
_entry.id   434ad35701f064382298342ad72284dd
#
_cell.length_a   1.000
_cell.length_b   1.000
_cell.length_c   1.000
_cell.angle_alpha   90.00
_cell.angle_beta   90.00
_cell.angle_gamma   90.00
#
_symmetry.space_group_name_H-M   'P 1'
#
loop_
_entity.id
_entity.type
_entity.pdbx_description
1 polymer ?
#
loop_
_entity_poly.entity_id
_entity_poly.type
_entity_poly.pdbx_seq_one_letter_code
_entity_poly.pdbx_strand_id
1 'polypeptide(L)'
;MNVGIKTRLLLLVSFIIPVWAMAQTQDSYTYNSEFTWGVNKNSAGGLIGGFTFKKARKISDRMFETFGLEVMNVKHPQEVRRTSRYTGNYFIFGKSNYLYSFRLQYGRDLVLFTKAPQQGAEIKAVFAAGPSIGLVAPYYIERAVDNIFVTASEQYDPNNPNHAFNNILGTGNLFQGIGESKIQLGGNVKVAINFELGVLKSSVTGFEVGFLTDAYFKEVILMPTANNKAVYPTVFFTLFYGSRK
;
A
#
# COMPACT_ATOMS: atom_id res chain seq x y z
N MET A 1 39.99 6.54 21.40
CA MET A 1 40.10 5.06 21.27
C MET A 1 39.13 4.64 20.19
N ASN A 2 39.62 4.47 18.94
CA ASN A 2 38.76 4.14 17.79
C ASN A 2 38.51 2.64 17.78
N VAL A 3 37.32 2.23 18.21
CA VAL A 3 36.83 0.87 18.04
C VAL A 3 36.54 0.69 16.55
N GLY A 4 37.36 -0.12 15.88
CA GLY A 4 37.30 -0.30 14.44
C GLY A 4 35.94 -0.85 13.96
N ILE A 5 35.59 -0.55 12.73
CA ILE A 5 34.33 -0.97 12.07
C ILE A 5 34.07 -2.48 12.22
N LYS A 6 35.13 -3.30 12.21
CA LYS A 6 35.06 -4.76 12.41
C LYS A 6 34.51 -5.15 13.78
N THR A 7 34.90 -4.42 14.83
CA THR A 7 34.43 -4.68 16.21
C THR A 7 32.95 -4.27 16.39
N ARG A 8 32.51 -3.21 15.71
CA ARG A 8 31.11 -2.78 15.72
C ARG A 8 30.21 -3.76 14.96
N LEU A 9 30.72 -4.31 13.84
CA LEU A 9 30.01 -5.34 13.07
C LEU A 9 29.89 -6.65 13.87
N LEU A 10 30.94 -7.03 14.59
CA LEU A 10 30.92 -8.22 15.46
C LEU A 10 29.95 -8.07 16.64
N LEU A 11 29.86 -6.88 17.24
CA LEU A 11 28.86 -6.57 18.28
C LEU A 11 27.42 -6.60 17.75
N LEU A 12 27.17 -6.12 16.52
CA LEU A 12 25.87 -6.21 15.88
C LEU A 12 25.46 -7.67 15.58
N VAL A 13 26.40 -8.49 15.12
CA VAL A 13 26.17 -9.92 14.85
C VAL A 13 25.97 -10.70 16.13
N SER A 14 26.69 -10.37 17.24
CA SER A 14 26.51 -11.03 18.52
C SER A 14 25.16 -10.74 19.21
N PHE A 15 24.50 -9.64 18.86
CA PHE A 15 23.14 -9.31 19.32
C PHE A 15 22.03 -10.08 18.59
N ILE A 16 22.33 -10.61 17.39
CA ILE A 16 21.38 -11.38 16.58
C ILE A 16 21.34 -12.87 16.97
N ILE A 17 22.45 -13.39 17.48
CA ILE A 17 22.60 -14.83 17.80
C ILE A 17 21.76 -15.32 18.98
N PRO A 18 21.54 -14.56 20.10
CA PRO A 18 20.75 -15.08 21.23
C PRO A 18 19.25 -15.18 20.98
N VAL A 19 18.73 -14.61 19.87
CA VAL A 19 17.29 -14.69 19.55
C VAL A 19 16.83 -16.10 19.17
N TRP A 20 17.76 -16.99 18.81
CA TRP A 20 17.44 -18.37 18.39
C TRP A 20 17.24 -19.37 19.55
N ALA A 21 17.52 -18.97 20.77
CA ALA A 21 17.59 -19.89 21.92
C ALA A 21 16.32 -19.91 22.81
N MET A 22 15.28 -19.10 22.55
CA MET A 22 14.14 -18.94 23.47
C MET A 22 12.78 -19.32 22.88
N ALA A 23 12.69 -20.33 22.05
CA ALA A 23 11.39 -20.69 21.48
C ALA A 23 11.18 -22.20 21.47
N GLN A 24 10.89 -22.79 22.62
CA GLN A 24 10.23 -24.09 22.63
C GLN A 24 9.43 -24.26 23.91
N THR A 25 8.18 -23.92 23.91
CA THR A 25 7.15 -24.56 24.73
C THR A 25 5.97 -24.90 23.83
N GLN A 26 5.72 -26.16 23.81
CA GLN A 26 4.79 -26.93 23.04
C GLN A 26 3.38 -26.69 23.57
N ASP A 27 2.67 -25.73 23.03
CA ASP A 27 1.21 -25.70 22.97
C ASP A 27 0.79 -24.57 21.99
N SER A 28 1.18 -24.75 20.73
CA SER A 28 0.82 -23.81 19.66
C SER A 28 -0.66 -24.00 19.33
N TYR A 29 -1.41 -22.90 19.34
CA TYR A 29 -2.74 -22.86 18.76
C TYR A 29 -2.66 -23.27 17.29
N THR A 30 -3.04 -24.51 16.98
CA THR A 30 -3.10 -24.98 15.62
C THR A 30 -4.41 -24.52 14.99
N TYR A 31 -4.32 -23.65 14.00
CA TYR A 31 -5.44 -23.27 13.13
C TYR A 31 -5.14 -23.70 11.70
N ASN A 32 -6.18 -24.03 10.96
CA ASN A 32 -6.05 -24.52 9.58
C ASN A 32 -6.27 -23.42 8.54
N SER A 33 -7.05 -22.42 8.87
CA SER A 33 -7.31 -21.30 7.98
C SER A 33 -7.51 -19.99 8.75
N GLU A 34 -7.14 -18.90 8.09
CA GLU A 34 -7.26 -17.54 8.60
C GLU A 34 -7.79 -16.64 7.50
N PHE A 35 -8.71 -15.76 7.84
CA PHE A 35 -9.14 -14.68 6.96
C PHE A 35 -8.93 -13.35 7.66
N THR A 36 -8.16 -12.48 7.04
CA THR A 36 -7.85 -11.13 7.56
C THR A 36 -8.23 -10.07 6.55
N TRP A 37 -8.64 -8.92 7.07
CA TRP A 37 -8.82 -7.70 6.31
C TRP A 37 -8.15 -6.54 7.05
N GLY A 38 -7.72 -5.53 6.34
CA GLY A 38 -6.94 -4.46 6.95
C GLY A 38 -6.94 -3.17 6.16
N VAL A 39 -6.47 -2.14 6.83
CA VAL A 39 -6.24 -0.80 6.25
C VAL A 39 -4.74 -0.61 6.11
N ASN A 40 -4.34 -0.22 4.92
CA ASN A 40 -2.95 -0.02 4.56
C ASN A 40 -2.62 1.47 4.49
N LYS A 41 -1.53 1.85 5.15
CA LYS A 41 -0.85 3.13 4.96
C LYS A 41 0.47 2.87 4.25
N ASN A 42 0.76 3.60 3.19
CA ASN A 42 1.97 3.38 2.41
C ASN A 42 2.58 4.66 1.86
N SER A 43 3.84 4.57 1.45
CA SER A 43 4.61 5.71 0.94
C SER A 43 4.12 6.23 -0.41
N ALA A 44 3.45 5.41 -1.21
CA ALA A 44 2.92 5.78 -2.52
C ALA A 44 1.44 6.18 -2.47
N GLY A 45 0.78 6.10 -1.31
CA GLY A 45 -0.63 6.44 -1.11
C GLY A 45 -0.85 7.70 -0.29
N GLY A 46 -2.08 7.89 0.17
CA GLY A 46 -2.43 8.92 1.13
C GLY A 46 -2.36 8.46 2.59
N LEU A 47 -3.08 9.13 3.48
CA LEU A 47 -3.22 8.74 4.88
C LEU A 47 -3.81 7.33 5.00
N ILE A 48 -4.83 7.03 4.19
CA ILE A 48 -5.35 5.69 3.95
C ILE A 48 -4.92 5.34 2.52
N GLY A 49 -3.92 4.46 2.38
CA GLY A 49 -3.40 4.03 1.08
C GLY A 49 -4.35 3.07 0.37
N GLY A 50 -5.04 2.22 1.13
CA GLY A 50 -5.99 1.26 0.60
C GLY A 50 -6.44 0.20 1.61
N PHE A 51 -7.07 -0.83 1.07
CA PHE A 51 -7.61 -1.96 1.81
C PHE A 51 -6.95 -3.26 1.38
N THR A 52 -6.77 -4.17 2.33
CA THR A 52 -6.20 -5.50 2.08
C THR A 52 -7.17 -6.57 2.57
N PHE A 53 -7.25 -7.66 1.82
CA PHE A 53 -7.99 -8.88 2.18
C PHE A 53 -7.05 -10.04 1.94
N LYS A 54 -6.88 -10.91 2.93
CA LYS A 54 -5.98 -12.06 2.84
C LYS A 54 -6.64 -13.29 3.44
N LYS A 55 -6.59 -14.40 2.70
CA LYS A 55 -6.96 -15.72 3.16
C LYS A 55 -5.69 -16.58 3.23
N ALA A 56 -5.41 -17.14 4.40
CA ALA A 56 -4.31 -18.05 4.63
C ALA A 56 -4.85 -19.47 4.89
N ARG A 57 -4.14 -20.48 4.40
CA ARG A 57 -4.41 -21.90 4.61
C ARG A 57 -3.13 -22.59 5.05
N LYS A 58 -3.19 -23.38 6.11
CA LYS A 58 -2.06 -24.13 6.63
C LYS A 58 -1.62 -25.22 5.62
N ILE A 59 -0.32 -25.26 5.31
CA ILE A 59 0.30 -26.32 4.49
C ILE A 59 1.15 -27.21 5.41
N SER A 60 1.89 -26.58 6.33
CA SER A 60 2.72 -27.28 7.30
C SER A 60 2.70 -26.51 8.63
N ASP A 61 3.36 -27.05 9.67
CA ASP A 61 3.34 -26.43 11.00
C ASP A 61 3.88 -25.00 11.03
N ARG A 62 4.73 -24.64 10.09
CA ARG A 62 5.33 -23.31 10.01
C ARG A 62 5.05 -22.57 8.70
N MET A 63 4.19 -23.09 7.83
CA MET A 63 3.97 -22.49 6.51
C MET A 63 2.51 -22.45 6.18
N PHE A 64 2.07 -21.28 5.74
CA PHE A 64 0.73 -21.01 5.22
C PHE A 64 0.81 -20.61 3.76
N GLU A 65 -0.13 -21.07 2.97
CA GLU A 65 -0.43 -20.59 1.63
C GLU A 65 -1.40 -19.42 1.73
N THR A 66 -1.13 -18.35 1.01
CA THR A 66 -1.92 -17.14 1.11
C THR A 66 -2.43 -16.68 -0.24
N PHE A 67 -3.69 -16.23 -0.24
CA PHE A 67 -4.33 -15.54 -1.36
C PHE A 67 -4.75 -14.17 -0.86
N GLY A 68 -4.31 -13.12 -1.55
CA GLY A 68 -4.57 -11.74 -1.17
C GLY A 68 -5.21 -10.93 -2.29
N LEU A 69 -6.03 -9.98 -1.90
CA LEU A 69 -6.52 -8.89 -2.74
C LEU A 69 -6.18 -7.58 -2.02
N GLU A 70 -5.44 -6.71 -2.69
CA GLU A 70 -5.19 -5.36 -2.21
C GLU A 70 -5.75 -4.33 -3.20
N VAL A 71 -6.46 -3.34 -2.68
CA VAL A 71 -6.97 -2.20 -3.45
C VAL A 71 -6.33 -0.94 -2.94
N MET A 72 -5.48 -0.33 -3.76
CA MET A 72 -4.61 0.77 -3.36
C MET A 72 -4.75 1.98 -4.27
N ASN A 73 -4.67 3.17 -3.68
CA ASN A 73 -4.47 4.41 -4.43
C ASN A 73 -2.97 4.70 -4.50
N VAL A 74 -2.44 4.77 -5.71
CA VAL A 74 -1.02 5.08 -5.98
C VAL A 74 -0.89 6.50 -6.48
N LYS A 75 -0.01 7.29 -5.87
CA LYS A 75 0.23 8.69 -6.17
C LYS A 75 1.61 8.90 -6.79
N HIS A 76 1.71 9.95 -7.60
CA HIS A 76 3.01 10.40 -8.06
C HIS A 76 3.76 11.11 -6.91
N PRO A 77 5.10 10.91 -6.74
CA PRO A 77 5.86 11.55 -5.67
C PRO A 77 5.82 13.09 -5.67
N GLN A 78 5.59 13.69 -6.83
CA GLN A 78 5.51 15.15 -6.99
C GLN A 78 4.09 15.72 -6.80
N GLU A 79 3.11 14.89 -6.44
CA GLU A 79 1.77 15.38 -6.14
C GLU A 79 1.77 16.25 -4.88
N VAL A 80 1.50 17.54 -5.07
CA VAL A 80 1.38 18.50 -3.98
C VAL A 80 -0.01 19.12 -4.00
N ARG A 81 -0.73 19.03 -2.89
CA ARG A 81 -2.00 19.73 -2.73
C ARG A 81 -1.78 21.23 -2.71
N ARG A 82 -2.59 21.94 -3.47
CA ARG A 82 -2.65 23.39 -3.53
C ARG A 82 -4.06 23.84 -3.18
N THR A 83 -4.17 25.09 -2.74
CA THR A 83 -5.44 25.72 -2.39
C THR A 83 -5.79 26.75 -3.44
N SER A 84 -7.01 26.72 -3.93
CA SER A 84 -7.52 27.76 -4.83
C SER A 84 -7.61 29.11 -4.09
N ARG A 85 -7.17 30.17 -4.75
CA ARG A 85 -7.20 31.52 -4.17
C ARG A 85 -8.62 32.10 -4.04
N TYR A 86 -9.55 31.58 -4.84
CA TYR A 86 -10.92 32.10 -4.90
C TYR A 86 -11.89 31.35 -4.01
N THR A 87 -11.77 30.00 -3.97
CA THR A 87 -12.73 29.15 -3.26
C THR A 87 -12.20 28.55 -1.97
N GLY A 88 -10.88 28.55 -1.78
CA GLY A 88 -10.24 27.82 -0.68
C GLY A 88 -10.21 26.29 -0.84
N ASN A 89 -10.79 25.76 -1.91
CA ASN A 89 -10.81 24.32 -2.19
C ASN A 89 -9.43 23.79 -2.55
N TYR A 90 -9.18 22.51 -2.22
CA TYR A 90 -7.93 21.85 -2.57
C TYR A 90 -7.97 21.24 -3.97
N PHE A 91 -6.84 21.28 -4.66
CA PHE A 91 -6.59 20.57 -5.91
C PHE A 91 -5.12 20.16 -6.03
N ILE A 92 -4.80 19.29 -6.97
CA ILE A 92 -3.41 18.88 -7.27
C ILE A 92 -3.06 19.43 -8.65
N PHE A 93 -2.24 20.47 -8.67
CA PHE A 93 -1.80 21.09 -9.92
C PHE A 93 -0.89 20.15 -10.71
N GLY A 94 -1.11 20.03 -12.00
CA GLY A 94 -0.34 19.17 -12.89
C GLY A 94 -0.78 17.71 -12.94
N LYS A 95 -1.75 17.30 -12.13
CA LYS A 95 -2.27 15.94 -12.13
C LYS A 95 -3.33 15.76 -13.20
N SER A 96 -3.19 14.74 -14.07
CA SER A 96 -4.18 14.39 -15.09
C SER A 96 -4.92 13.10 -14.81
N ASN A 97 -4.34 12.18 -14.03
CA ASN A 97 -4.96 10.89 -13.73
C ASN A 97 -4.74 10.44 -12.30
N TYR A 98 -5.66 9.62 -11.80
CA TYR A 98 -5.50 8.75 -10.63
C TYR A 98 -5.00 7.37 -11.08
N LEU A 99 -4.29 6.67 -10.20
CA LEU A 99 -3.99 5.25 -10.36
C LEU A 99 -4.56 4.48 -9.17
N TYR A 100 -5.55 3.64 -9.43
CA TYR A 100 -6.04 2.66 -8.47
C TYR A 100 -5.46 1.29 -8.85
N SER A 101 -4.67 0.70 -7.97
CA SER A 101 -4.03 -0.60 -8.18
C SER A 101 -4.82 -1.69 -7.48
N PHE A 102 -5.28 -2.66 -8.24
CA PHE A 102 -5.90 -3.90 -7.75
C PHE A 102 -4.84 -5.00 -7.87
N ARG A 103 -4.34 -5.47 -6.74
CA ARG A 103 -3.29 -6.47 -6.67
C ARG A 103 -3.87 -7.80 -6.26
N LEU A 104 -3.79 -8.79 -7.12
CA LEU A 104 -4.04 -10.18 -6.77
C LEU A 104 -2.72 -10.80 -6.36
N GLN A 105 -2.68 -11.41 -5.19
CA GLN A 105 -1.44 -11.92 -4.60
C GLN A 105 -1.60 -13.39 -4.26
N TYR A 106 -0.60 -14.16 -4.64
CA TYR A 106 -0.39 -15.51 -4.18
C TYR A 106 0.94 -15.55 -3.42
N GLY A 107 0.94 -16.20 -2.26
CA GLY A 107 2.10 -16.10 -1.41
C GLY A 107 2.27 -17.24 -0.41
N ARG A 108 3.29 -17.05 0.42
CA ARG A 108 3.64 -17.92 1.55
C ARG A 108 3.92 -17.05 2.77
N ASP A 109 3.31 -17.45 3.89
CA ASP A 109 3.63 -16.90 5.20
C ASP A 109 4.40 -17.96 5.97
N LEU A 110 5.65 -17.64 6.34
CA LEU A 110 6.52 -18.50 7.14
C LEU A 110 6.48 -18.05 8.60
N VAL A 111 6.04 -18.91 9.51
CA VAL A 111 6.03 -18.64 10.94
C VAL A 111 7.47 -18.70 11.47
N LEU A 112 7.99 -17.54 11.87
CA LEU A 112 9.29 -17.39 12.47
C LEU A 112 9.22 -17.69 13.98
N PHE A 113 8.23 -17.09 14.64
CA PHE A 113 7.99 -17.26 16.07
C PHE A 113 6.51 -17.55 16.32
N THR A 114 6.23 -18.61 17.03
CA THR A 114 4.89 -18.97 17.47
C THR A 114 4.55 -18.27 18.78
N LYS A 115 3.29 -17.97 18.97
CA LYS A 115 2.77 -17.33 20.18
C LYS A 115 2.88 -18.28 21.38
N ALA A 116 3.36 -17.77 22.50
CA ALA A 116 3.32 -18.51 23.77
C ALA A 116 1.87 -18.62 24.28
N PRO A 117 1.51 -19.69 25.05
CA PRO A 117 0.13 -19.96 25.43
C PRO A 117 -0.57 -18.86 26.22
N GLN A 118 0.16 -18.08 27.00
CA GLN A 118 -0.41 -17.08 27.91
C GLN A 118 -0.25 -15.65 27.40
N GLN A 119 0.85 -15.32 26.77
CA GLN A 119 1.14 -13.99 26.20
C GLN A 119 2.20 -14.12 25.11
N GLY A 120 2.13 -13.27 24.11
CA GLY A 120 3.16 -13.23 23.07
C GLY A 120 2.62 -12.72 21.72
N ALA A 121 3.52 -12.52 20.80
CA ALA A 121 3.23 -12.21 19.42
C ALA A 121 3.62 -13.38 18.52
N GLU A 122 2.80 -13.70 17.53
CA GLU A 122 3.23 -14.56 16.44
C GLU A 122 3.86 -13.68 15.36
N ILE A 123 5.03 -14.08 14.88
CA ILE A 123 5.76 -13.34 13.85
C ILE A 123 5.90 -14.22 12.63
N LYS A 124 5.45 -13.70 11.49
CA LYS A 124 5.53 -14.37 10.18
C LYS A 124 6.34 -13.54 9.19
N ALA A 125 7.19 -14.20 8.41
CA ALA A 125 7.73 -13.63 7.19
C ALA A 125 6.73 -13.88 6.06
N VAL A 126 6.40 -12.82 5.32
CA VAL A 126 5.40 -12.83 4.24
C VAL A 126 6.10 -12.61 2.91
N PHE A 127 5.86 -13.51 1.96
CA PHE A 127 6.32 -13.38 0.58
C PHE A 127 5.14 -13.59 -0.34
N ALA A 128 4.84 -12.62 -1.20
CA ALA A 128 3.73 -12.73 -2.12
C ALA A 128 4.08 -12.07 -3.47
N ALA A 129 3.49 -12.59 -4.52
CA ALA A 129 3.59 -12.02 -5.85
C ALA A 129 2.31 -12.29 -6.64
N GLY A 130 2.08 -11.52 -7.69
CA GLY A 130 0.96 -11.76 -8.58
C GLY A 130 0.70 -10.63 -9.56
N PRO A 131 -0.39 -10.71 -10.33
CA PRO A 131 -0.76 -9.66 -11.26
C PRO A 131 -1.28 -8.41 -10.55
N SER A 132 -0.99 -7.25 -11.13
CA SER A 132 -1.56 -5.95 -10.79
C SER A 132 -2.39 -5.42 -11.95
N ILE A 133 -3.59 -4.97 -11.64
CA ILE A 133 -4.48 -4.30 -12.59
C ILE A 133 -4.56 -2.84 -12.13
N GLY A 134 -3.93 -1.95 -12.90
CA GLY A 134 -4.00 -0.51 -12.69
C GLY A 134 -5.21 0.07 -13.41
N LEU A 135 -6.09 0.73 -12.67
CA LEU A 135 -7.16 1.55 -13.24
C LEU A 135 -6.70 3.00 -13.25
N VAL A 136 -6.40 3.51 -14.44
CA VAL A 136 -5.96 4.89 -14.66
C VAL A 136 -7.19 5.73 -14.96
N ALA A 137 -7.73 6.40 -13.93
CA ALA A 137 -8.93 7.22 -14.01
C ALA A 137 -8.58 8.69 -14.21
N PRO A 138 -9.28 9.45 -15.08
CA PRO A 138 -9.00 10.85 -15.28
C PRO A 138 -9.21 11.67 -14.01
N TYR A 139 -8.34 12.65 -13.80
CA TYR A 139 -8.45 13.63 -12.71
C TYR A 139 -9.13 14.89 -13.24
N TYR A 140 -10.33 15.16 -12.76
CA TYR A 140 -11.11 16.33 -13.12
C TYR A 140 -10.81 17.51 -12.20
N ILE A 141 -10.70 18.68 -12.79
CA ILE A 141 -10.60 19.97 -12.11
C ILE A 141 -11.85 20.80 -12.39
N GLU A 142 -12.22 21.63 -11.43
CA GLU A 142 -13.20 22.69 -11.63
C GLU A 142 -12.47 23.97 -11.96
N ARG A 143 -12.81 24.59 -13.07
CA ARG A 143 -12.25 25.87 -13.48
C ARG A 143 -13.32 26.95 -13.69
N ALA A 144 -12.94 28.20 -13.54
CA ALA A 144 -13.76 29.33 -13.94
C ALA A 144 -13.83 29.41 -15.47
N VAL A 145 -15.01 29.71 -16.03
CA VAL A 145 -15.20 29.92 -17.47
C VAL A 145 -15.06 31.42 -17.79
N ASP A 146 -16.06 32.24 -17.48
CA ASP A 146 -16.03 33.68 -17.67
C ASP A 146 -15.82 34.42 -16.33
N ASN A 147 -16.34 33.87 -15.26
CA ASN A 147 -16.20 34.36 -13.90
C ASN A 147 -16.20 33.21 -12.89
N ILE A 148 -15.95 33.52 -11.61
CA ILE A 148 -15.86 32.48 -10.55
C ILE A 148 -17.19 31.79 -10.22
N PHE A 149 -18.32 32.30 -10.75
CA PHE A 149 -19.66 31.73 -10.51
C PHE A 149 -20.05 30.73 -11.61
N VAL A 150 -19.39 30.79 -12.79
CA VAL A 150 -19.62 29.84 -13.88
C VAL A 150 -18.45 28.89 -13.96
N THR A 151 -18.68 27.62 -13.61
CA THR A 151 -17.63 26.60 -13.54
C THR A 151 -17.80 25.55 -14.62
N ALA A 152 -16.68 25.06 -15.15
CA ALA A 152 -16.62 23.87 -15.99
C ALA A 152 -15.76 22.81 -15.30
N SER A 153 -16.20 21.56 -15.37
CA SER A 153 -15.44 20.42 -14.85
C SER A 153 -14.83 19.67 -16.03
N GLU A 154 -13.51 19.65 -16.10
CA GLU A 154 -12.74 19.09 -17.21
C GLU A 154 -11.54 18.30 -16.69
N GLN A 155 -11.06 17.30 -17.46
CA GLN A 155 -9.80 16.64 -17.15
C GLN A 155 -8.65 17.63 -17.33
N TYR A 156 -7.72 17.65 -16.36
CA TYR A 156 -6.56 18.53 -16.44
C TYR A 156 -5.68 18.21 -17.67
N ASP A 157 -5.47 19.22 -18.51
CA ASP A 157 -4.54 19.19 -19.66
C ASP A 157 -3.53 20.34 -19.52
N PRO A 158 -2.20 20.06 -19.45
CA PRO A 158 -1.17 21.08 -19.34
C PRO A 158 -1.07 21.98 -20.58
N ASN A 159 -1.56 21.52 -21.74
CA ASN A 159 -1.53 22.29 -22.99
C ASN A 159 -2.71 23.27 -23.12
N ASN A 160 -3.72 23.15 -22.26
CA ASN A 160 -4.87 24.06 -22.27
C ASN A 160 -4.55 25.31 -21.44
N PRO A 161 -4.48 26.52 -22.05
CA PRO A 161 -4.18 27.76 -21.35
C PRO A 161 -5.21 28.10 -20.27
N ASN A 162 -6.44 27.60 -20.39
CA ASN A 162 -7.49 27.80 -19.41
C ASN A 162 -7.26 26.98 -18.12
N HIS A 163 -6.36 25.97 -18.14
CA HIS A 163 -5.98 25.19 -16.98
C HIS A 163 -4.79 25.80 -16.19
N ALA A 164 -4.56 27.11 -16.40
CA ALA A 164 -3.59 27.84 -15.60
C ALA A 164 -3.96 27.81 -14.10
N PHE A 165 -2.94 27.81 -13.24
CA PHE A 165 -3.11 27.70 -11.79
C PHE A 165 -4.18 28.62 -11.18
N ASN A 166 -4.23 29.87 -11.67
CA ASN A 166 -5.17 30.87 -11.15
C ASN A 166 -6.64 30.62 -11.58
N ASN A 167 -6.89 29.82 -12.61
CA ASN A 167 -8.24 29.55 -13.11
C ASN A 167 -8.87 28.32 -12.43
N ILE A 168 -8.08 27.54 -11.70
CA ILE A 168 -8.55 26.32 -11.03
C ILE A 168 -9.21 26.68 -9.70
N LEU A 169 -10.47 26.30 -9.56
CA LEU A 169 -11.30 26.55 -8.39
C LEU A 169 -11.29 25.38 -7.39
N GLY A 170 -10.99 24.16 -7.86
CA GLY A 170 -10.98 22.97 -7.04
C GLY A 170 -10.80 21.69 -7.84
N THR A 171 -10.95 20.57 -7.16
CA THR A 171 -11.02 19.24 -7.79
C THR A 171 -12.46 18.89 -8.10
N GLY A 172 -12.71 18.21 -9.21
CA GLY A 172 -14.02 17.67 -9.54
C GLY A 172 -14.45 16.54 -8.60
N ASN A 173 -15.59 15.93 -8.86
CA ASN A 173 -16.10 14.84 -8.02
C ASN A 173 -15.18 13.61 -8.05
N LEU A 174 -15.07 12.90 -6.90
CA LEU A 174 -14.10 11.82 -6.68
C LEU A 174 -14.23 10.67 -7.71
N PHE A 175 -15.44 10.37 -8.17
CA PHE A 175 -15.71 9.29 -9.12
C PHE A 175 -16.03 9.79 -10.53
N GLN A 176 -15.85 11.08 -10.78
CA GLN A 176 -16.07 11.66 -12.08
C GLN A 176 -15.07 11.07 -13.10
N GLY A 177 -15.57 10.67 -14.26
CA GLY A 177 -14.75 10.08 -15.33
C GLY A 177 -14.29 8.64 -15.08
N ILE A 178 -14.78 7.95 -14.03
CA ILE A 178 -14.37 6.56 -13.77
C ILE A 178 -14.70 5.62 -14.94
N GLY A 179 -15.76 5.91 -15.71
CA GLY A 179 -16.12 5.18 -16.92
C GLY A 179 -15.16 5.40 -18.10
N GLU A 180 -14.33 6.44 -18.05
CA GLU A 180 -13.30 6.76 -19.05
C GLU A 180 -11.93 6.20 -18.68
N SER A 181 -11.86 5.42 -17.60
CA SER A 181 -10.63 4.88 -17.08
C SER A 181 -9.99 3.90 -18.05
N LYS A 182 -8.65 3.92 -18.11
CA LYS A 182 -7.85 2.99 -18.90
C LYS A 182 -7.27 1.90 -17.98
N ILE A 183 -7.36 0.66 -18.45
CA ILE A 183 -6.76 -0.47 -17.74
C ILE A 183 -5.29 -0.58 -18.11
N GLN A 184 -4.44 -0.74 -17.11
CA GLN A 184 -3.01 -0.98 -17.25
C GLN A 184 -2.62 -2.24 -16.50
N LEU A 185 -2.05 -3.21 -17.22
CA LEU A 185 -1.63 -4.48 -16.61
C LEU A 185 -0.18 -4.39 -16.14
N GLY A 186 0.09 -5.15 -15.08
CA GLY A 186 1.41 -5.25 -14.47
C GLY A 186 1.51 -6.44 -13.52
N GLY A 187 2.54 -6.45 -12.71
CA GLY A 187 2.75 -7.41 -11.65
C GLY A 187 3.17 -6.74 -10.36
N ASN A 188 3.06 -7.47 -9.26
CA ASN A 188 3.54 -7.00 -7.96
C ASN A 188 4.33 -8.08 -7.24
N VAL A 189 5.26 -7.63 -6.40
CA VAL A 189 6.03 -8.46 -5.47
C VAL A 189 6.02 -7.81 -4.11
N LYS A 190 5.80 -8.60 -3.07
CA LYS A 190 5.67 -8.16 -1.68
C LYS A 190 6.57 -8.99 -0.77
N VAL A 191 7.29 -8.31 0.11
CA VAL A 191 8.05 -8.91 1.21
C VAL A 191 7.73 -8.15 2.48
N ALA A 192 7.30 -8.86 3.53
CA ALA A 192 6.88 -8.23 4.77
C ALA A 192 7.14 -9.08 6.00
N ILE A 193 7.04 -8.43 7.16
CA ILE A 193 6.96 -9.08 8.47
C ILE A 193 5.58 -8.76 9.05
N ASN A 194 4.89 -9.81 9.44
CA ASN A 194 3.58 -9.75 10.05
C ASN A 194 3.70 -10.03 11.55
N PHE A 195 3.11 -9.16 12.36
CA PHE A 195 3.08 -9.25 13.81
C PHE A 195 1.64 -9.40 14.28
N GLU A 196 1.34 -10.54 14.85
CA GLU A 196 0.03 -10.78 15.43
C GLU A 196 0.07 -10.61 16.94
N LEU A 197 -0.79 -9.75 17.47
CA LEU A 197 -0.83 -9.34 18.88
C LEU A 197 -2.04 -9.87 19.66
N GLY A 198 -3.06 -10.41 18.97
CA GLY A 198 -4.32 -10.81 19.58
C GLY A 198 -4.19 -11.92 20.64
N VAL A 199 -4.96 -11.86 21.71
CA VAL A 199 -4.99 -12.85 22.80
C VAL A 199 -6.06 -13.92 22.57
N LEU A 200 -7.07 -13.64 21.76
CA LEU A 200 -8.21 -14.51 21.52
C LEU A 200 -7.88 -15.62 20.51
N LYS A 201 -8.37 -16.82 20.76
CA LYS A 201 -8.14 -17.99 19.88
C LYS A 201 -8.79 -17.88 18.52
N SER A 202 -9.96 -17.25 18.44
CA SER A 202 -10.79 -17.16 17.23
C SER A 202 -10.59 -15.90 16.41
N SER A 203 -10.03 -14.86 17.00
CA SER A 203 -9.80 -13.58 16.33
C SER A 203 -8.31 -13.26 16.20
N VAL A 204 -7.95 -12.62 15.11
CA VAL A 204 -6.59 -12.22 14.77
C VAL A 204 -6.55 -10.71 14.67
N THR A 205 -5.62 -10.08 15.38
CA THR A 205 -5.38 -8.65 15.30
C THR A 205 -3.88 -8.42 15.27
N GLY A 206 -3.43 -7.55 14.40
CA GLY A 206 -2.00 -7.28 14.30
C GLY A 206 -1.67 -6.22 13.27
N PHE A 207 -0.39 -6.15 12.94
CA PHE A 207 0.11 -5.27 11.92
C PHE A 207 1.14 -5.97 11.03
N GLU A 208 1.25 -5.50 9.81
CA GLU A 208 2.20 -6.00 8.82
C GLU A 208 2.99 -4.81 8.27
N VAL A 209 4.31 -4.95 8.23
CA VAL A 209 5.25 -3.93 7.71
C VAL A 209 6.10 -4.55 6.64
N GLY A 210 6.29 -3.85 5.53
CA GLY A 210 7.10 -4.41 4.46
C GLY A 210 7.31 -3.51 3.27
N PHE A 211 7.84 -4.13 2.24
CA PHE A 211 8.08 -3.54 0.94
C PHE A 211 7.20 -4.23 -0.10
N LEU A 212 6.68 -3.43 -0.99
CA LEU A 212 5.92 -3.89 -2.14
C LEU A 212 6.34 -3.09 -3.36
N THR A 213 6.44 -3.73 -4.49
CA THR A 213 6.72 -3.05 -5.75
C THR A 213 5.69 -3.49 -6.79
N ASP A 214 5.02 -2.51 -7.41
CA ASP A 214 4.25 -2.71 -8.63
C ASP A 214 5.13 -2.39 -9.83
N ALA A 215 5.05 -3.22 -10.88
CA ALA A 215 5.67 -2.98 -12.17
C ALA A 215 4.63 -3.13 -13.27
N TYR A 216 4.30 -2.05 -13.96
CA TYR A 216 3.37 -2.03 -15.09
C TYR A 216 4.12 -2.21 -16.41
N PHE A 217 3.47 -2.76 -17.42
CA PHE A 217 4.08 -2.97 -18.73
C PHE A 217 4.39 -1.67 -19.48
N LYS A 218 3.70 -0.58 -19.13
CA LYS A 218 3.92 0.75 -19.71
C LYS A 218 3.97 1.79 -18.58
N GLU A 219 4.59 2.91 -18.85
CA GLU A 219 4.55 4.06 -17.96
C GLU A 219 3.10 4.50 -17.69
N VAL A 220 2.81 4.79 -16.42
CA VAL A 220 1.51 5.29 -16.00
C VAL A 220 1.59 6.80 -15.90
N ILE A 221 0.93 7.49 -16.80
CA ILE A 221 0.91 8.95 -16.84
C ILE A 221 -0.05 9.47 -15.77
N LEU A 222 0.50 9.91 -14.64
CA LEU A 222 -0.24 10.56 -13.56
C LEU A 222 -0.17 12.08 -13.66
N MET A 223 1.02 12.59 -13.98
CA MET A 223 1.32 14.01 -14.16
C MET A 223 2.07 14.20 -15.48
N PRO A 224 1.42 14.69 -16.56
CA PRO A 224 2.04 14.74 -17.89
C PRO A 224 3.34 15.53 -17.97
N THR A 225 3.51 16.55 -17.13
CA THR A 225 4.71 17.38 -17.07
C THR A 225 5.81 16.85 -16.16
N ALA A 226 5.58 15.72 -15.46
CA ALA A 226 6.51 15.10 -14.56
C ALA A 226 7.15 13.83 -15.17
N ASN A 227 8.19 13.32 -14.51
CA ASN A 227 8.80 12.05 -14.90
C ASN A 227 7.94 10.90 -14.41
N ASN A 228 7.05 10.41 -15.27
CA ASN A 228 6.19 9.27 -14.98
C ASN A 228 6.99 7.97 -14.96
N LYS A 229 6.46 6.95 -14.28
CA LYS A 229 7.16 5.69 -14.07
C LYS A 229 6.25 4.51 -14.39
N ALA A 230 6.89 3.38 -14.71
CA ALA A 230 6.22 2.07 -14.80
C ALA A 230 6.35 1.28 -13.50
N VAL A 231 7.30 1.64 -12.63
CA VAL A 231 7.62 0.89 -11.40
C VAL A 231 7.40 1.78 -10.18
N TYR A 232 6.64 1.25 -9.22
CA TYR A 232 6.25 1.95 -7.98
C TYR A 232 6.69 1.16 -6.75
N PRO A 233 7.92 1.39 -6.25
CA PRO A 233 8.35 0.82 -4.98
C PRO A 233 7.63 1.50 -3.82
N THR A 234 7.16 0.73 -2.87
CA THR A 234 6.30 1.17 -1.78
C THR A 234 6.73 0.53 -0.47
N VAL A 235 6.94 1.34 0.56
CA VAL A 235 6.98 0.90 1.96
C VAL A 235 5.59 0.99 2.52
N PHE A 236 5.13 -0.02 3.24
CA PHE A 236 3.78 -0.03 3.76
C PHE A 236 3.71 -0.49 5.21
N PHE A 237 2.63 -0.06 5.86
CA PHE A 237 2.19 -0.49 7.17
C PHE A 237 0.70 -0.80 7.10
N THR A 238 0.31 -2.02 7.44
CA THR A 238 -1.08 -2.47 7.44
C THR A 238 -1.52 -2.83 8.84
N LEU A 239 -2.62 -2.26 9.31
CA LEU A 239 -3.35 -2.75 10.47
C LEU A 239 -4.40 -3.74 9.97
N PHE A 240 -4.46 -4.92 10.56
CA PHE A 240 -5.40 -5.95 10.15
C PHE A 240 -6.16 -6.55 11.33
N TYR A 241 -7.35 -7.03 11.00
CA TYR A 241 -8.22 -7.81 11.86
C TYR A 241 -8.75 -9.01 11.08
N GLY A 242 -9.03 -10.12 11.78
CA GLY A 242 -9.54 -11.30 11.12
C GLY A 242 -10.05 -12.38 12.06
N SER A 243 -10.37 -13.51 11.46
CA SER A 243 -10.85 -14.70 12.17
C SER A 243 -10.11 -15.95 11.72
N ARG A 244 -10.05 -16.93 12.61
CA ARG A 244 -9.41 -18.24 12.43
C ARG A 244 -10.41 -19.38 12.56
N LYS A 245 -10.11 -20.45 11.81
CA LYS A 245 -10.79 -21.75 11.91
C LYS A 245 -9.80 -22.90 11.89
#